data_c8a2d780954e76960ff14b8106f1a8c3
#
_entry.id   c8a2d780954e76960ff14b8106f1a8c3
#
_cell.length_a   1.000
_cell.length_b   1.000
_cell.length_c   1.000
_cell.angle_alpha   90.00
_cell.angle_beta   90.00
_cell.angle_gamma   90.00
#
_symmetry.space_group_name_H-M   'P 1'
#
loop_
_entity.id
_entity.type
_entity.pdbx_description
1 polymer ?
#
loop_
_entity_poly.entity_id
_entity_poly.type
_entity_poly.pdbx_seq_one_letter_code
_entity_poly.pdbx_strand_id
1 'polypeptide(L)'
;YVYSYDELKNIKDIEKFFDIRPEGNWEGKIILDELKVPNEEIIKKLMEIRMKRKKPFFDKKNQLDLNCLWVSSLVSLNSVLPNEGYLKQAENFYEKIEKNFCSKNIFHSYSENISFIEDYAYLIQCLLDLSDSTMNPKYRISAKKYCDEAIKKFYDGNNKIFQKNEKRKNDIFMKPIDISDNTLPNANSIMLINFSRLGFIDQAKELSVSLNGYLNIYKNFMVSSLKAL
;
A
#
# COMPACT_ATOMS: atom_id res chain seq x y z
N TYR A 1 9.79 -20.29 4.64
CA TYR A 1 9.36 -20.52 3.24
C TYR A 1 10.28 -21.49 2.51
N VAL A 2 11.48 -21.79 3.03
CA VAL A 2 12.40 -22.76 2.47
C VAL A 2 12.27 -24.11 3.15
N TYR A 3 12.71 -25.18 2.50
CA TYR A 3 12.71 -26.54 3.03
C TYR A 3 14.14 -27.09 3.09
N SER A 4 14.37 -28.06 3.96
CA SER A 4 15.56 -28.91 3.86
C SER A 4 15.28 -30.11 2.95
N TYR A 5 16.33 -30.68 2.39
CA TYR A 5 16.19 -31.92 1.60
C TYR A 5 15.55 -33.05 2.43
N ASP A 6 15.93 -33.17 3.72
CA ASP A 6 15.40 -34.20 4.62
C ASP A 6 13.90 -34.08 4.87
N GLU A 7 13.33 -32.86 4.83
CA GLU A 7 11.88 -32.67 4.96
C GLU A 7 11.11 -33.12 3.72
N LEU A 8 11.76 -33.13 2.54
CA LEU A 8 11.11 -33.37 1.26
C LEU A 8 11.35 -34.76 0.69
N LYS A 9 12.53 -35.35 0.93
CA LYS A 9 12.98 -36.62 0.31
C LYS A 9 12.02 -37.80 0.46
N ASN A 10 11.16 -37.79 1.48
CA ASN A 10 10.19 -38.85 1.75
C ASN A 10 8.81 -38.58 1.14
N ILE A 11 8.62 -37.48 0.45
CA ILE A 11 7.37 -37.19 -0.25
C ILE A 11 7.45 -37.86 -1.61
N LYS A 12 6.62 -38.86 -1.81
CA LYS A 12 6.60 -39.65 -3.07
C LYS A 12 6.38 -38.73 -4.28
N ASP A 13 7.21 -38.89 -5.29
CA ASP A 13 7.11 -38.22 -6.61
C ASP A 13 7.28 -36.68 -6.56
N ILE A 14 7.77 -36.11 -5.46
CA ILE A 14 7.87 -34.64 -5.32
C ILE A 14 8.81 -34.03 -6.38
N GLU A 15 9.87 -34.75 -6.76
CA GLU A 15 10.84 -34.32 -7.79
C GLU A 15 10.24 -34.20 -9.20
N LYS A 16 9.05 -34.74 -9.42
CA LYS A 16 8.31 -34.56 -10.68
C LYS A 16 7.66 -33.17 -10.78
N PHE A 17 7.52 -32.51 -9.63
CA PHE A 17 6.78 -31.24 -9.52
C PHE A 17 7.70 -30.08 -9.13
N PHE A 18 8.78 -30.36 -8.40
CA PHE A 18 9.70 -29.32 -7.91
C PHE A 18 11.15 -29.73 -8.12
N ASP A 19 12.01 -28.73 -8.35
CA ASP A 19 13.46 -28.93 -8.40
C ASP A 19 14.00 -29.19 -6.98
N ILE A 20 14.19 -30.48 -6.65
CA ILE A 20 14.64 -30.95 -5.35
C ILE A 20 16.05 -31.49 -5.48
N ARG A 21 17.02 -30.85 -4.79
CA ARG A 21 18.43 -31.24 -4.79
C ARG A 21 18.95 -31.41 -3.37
N PRO A 22 19.81 -32.42 -3.09
CA PRO A 22 20.40 -32.62 -1.76
C PRO A 22 21.15 -31.39 -1.24
N GLU A 23 21.88 -30.70 -2.12
CA GLU A 23 22.63 -29.48 -1.84
C GLU A 23 21.74 -28.23 -1.67
N GLY A 24 20.49 -28.32 -2.07
CA GLY A 24 19.58 -27.17 -2.13
C GLY A 24 19.80 -26.29 -3.36
N ASN A 25 18.91 -25.32 -3.55
CA ASN A 25 19.00 -24.31 -4.61
C ASN A 25 19.17 -22.88 -4.06
N TRP A 26 19.19 -22.73 -2.74
CA TRP A 26 19.40 -21.46 -2.06
C TRP A 26 20.00 -21.64 -0.66
N GLU A 27 21.25 -21.27 -0.46
CA GLU A 27 21.97 -21.34 0.84
C GLU A 27 21.83 -22.69 1.58
N GLY A 28 21.98 -23.81 0.86
CA GLY A 28 21.81 -25.16 1.43
C GLY A 28 20.37 -25.51 1.81
N LYS A 29 19.40 -24.74 1.36
CA LYS A 29 17.97 -24.96 1.49
C LYS A 29 17.31 -25.05 0.12
N ILE A 30 16.06 -25.49 0.10
CA ILE A 30 15.26 -25.63 -1.11
C ILE A 30 14.14 -24.60 -1.09
N ILE A 31 14.17 -23.69 -2.04
CA ILE A 31 13.00 -22.93 -2.47
C ILE A 31 12.28 -23.84 -3.47
N LEU A 32 10.99 -24.06 -3.28
CA LEU A 32 10.20 -24.88 -4.18
C LEU A 32 10.04 -24.15 -5.52
N ASP A 33 10.84 -24.53 -6.48
CA ASP A 33 10.75 -24.08 -7.87
C ASP A 33 9.91 -25.07 -8.65
N GLU A 34 8.78 -24.58 -9.18
CA GLU A 34 7.76 -25.42 -9.78
C GLU A 34 8.15 -25.83 -11.20
N LEU A 35 8.36 -27.11 -11.41
CA LEU A 35 8.57 -27.72 -12.74
C LEU A 35 7.25 -28.06 -13.41
N LYS A 36 6.25 -28.42 -12.60
CA LYS A 36 4.89 -28.79 -13.03
C LYS A 36 3.91 -28.51 -11.89
N VAL A 37 2.68 -28.15 -12.25
CA VAL A 37 1.61 -27.91 -11.26
C VAL A 37 1.45 -29.13 -10.34
N PRO A 38 1.68 -28.98 -9.03
CA PRO A 38 1.59 -30.10 -8.09
C PRO A 38 0.14 -30.51 -7.86
N ASN A 39 -0.08 -31.81 -7.59
CA ASN A 39 -1.38 -32.29 -7.20
C ASN A 39 -1.72 -31.93 -5.74
N GLU A 40 -3.00 -32.04 -5.38
CA GLU A 40 -3.49 -31.70 -4.05
C GLU A 40 -2.83 -32.49 -2.92
N GLU A 41 -2.45 -33.75 -3.15
CA GLU A 41 -1.82 -34.60 -2.16
C GLU A 41 -0.42 -34.07 -1.77
N ILE A 42 0.38 -33.65 -2.76
CA ILE A 42 1.69 -33.06 -2.53
C ILE A 42 1.56 -31.72 -1.80
N ILE A 43 0.63 -30.85 -2.24
CA ILE A 43 0.36 -29.59 -1.56
C ILE A 43 -0.02 -29.82 -0.10
N LYS A 44 -0.90 -30.79 0.16
CA LYS A 44 -1.32 -31.14 1.53
C LYS A 44 -0.14 -31.55 2.40
N LYS A 45 0.74 -32.42 1.90
CA LYS A 45 1.95 -32.87 2.63
C LYS A 45 2.91 -31.71 2.92
N LEU A 46 3.15 -30.83 1.95
CA LEU A 46 3.95 -29.62 2.14
C LEU A 46 3.36 -28.70 3.19
N MET A 47 2.04 -28.51 3.16
CA MET A 47 1.32 -27.73 4.18
C MET A 47 1.42 -28.36 5.57
N GLU A 48 1.31 -29.70 5.70
CA GLU A 48 1.45 -30.39 6.98
C GLU A 48 2.85 -30.19 7.60
N ILE A 49 3.91 -30.25 6.80
CA ILE A 49 5.27 -29.94 7.23
C ILE A 49 5.35 -28.49 7.72
N ARG A 50 4.83 -27.56 6.94
CA ARG A 50 4.86 -26.13 7.24
C ARG A 50 4.07 -25.80 8.52
N MET A 51 2.93 -26.43 8.75
CA MET A 51 2.09 -26.20 9.93
C MET A 51 2.75 -26.64 11.24
N LYS A 52 3.70 -27.58 11.21
CA LYS A 52 4.47 -28.02 12.39
C LYS A 52 5.56 -27.02 12.80
N ARG A 53 5.91 -26.08 11.93
CA ARG A 53 6.97 -25.09 12.20
C ARG A 53 6.47 -24.00 13.13
N LYS A 54 7.38 -23.41 13.91
CA LYS A 54 7.12 -22.19 14.67
C LYS A 54 6.72 -21.08 13.68
N LYS A 55 5.52 -20.54 13.88
CA LYS A 55 5.04 -19.44 13.02
C LYS A 55 5.86 -18.17 13.30
N PRO A 56 6.15 -17.36 12.27
CA PRO A 56 6.68 -16.02 12.45
C PRO A 56 5.75 -15.17 13.32
N PHE A 57 6.32 -14.12 13.92
CA PHE A 57 5.50 -13.11 14.60
C PHE A 57 4.50 -12.51 13.59
N PHE A 58 3.25 -12.46 13.99
CA PHE A 58 2.20 -11.82 13.22
C PHE A 58 1.93 -10.44 13.81
N ASP A 59 2.35 -9.38 13.11
CA ASP A 59 2.03 -8.01 13.49
C ASP A 59 0.54 -7.74 13.22
N LYS A 60 -0.18 -7.43 14.29
CA LYS A 60 -1.64 -7.18 14.24
C LYS A 60 -1.97 -5.69 14.14
N LYS A 61 -1.00 -4.83 13.87
CA LYS A 61 -1.27 -3.41 13.70
C LYS A 61 -2.21 -3.18 12.52
N ASN A 62 -3.21 -2.36 12.75
CA ASN A 62 -4.06 -1.83 11.71
C ASN A 62 -3.57 -0.42 11.37
N GLN A 63 -3.16 -0.21 10.12
CA GLN A 63 -2.63 1.06 9.62
C GLN A 63 -3.62 1.66 8.61
N LEU A 64 -3.87 2.95 8.71
CA LEU A 64 -4.87 3.63 7.90
C LEU A 64 -4.56 3.56 6.41
N ASP A 65 -3.33 3.86 6.02
CA ASP A 65 -2.84 3.85 4.64
C ASP A 65 -3.10 2.51 3.94
N LEU A 66 -2.71 1.40 4.58
CA LEU A 66 -2.91 0.05 4.03
C LEU A 66 -4.39 -0.33 3.93
N ASN A 67 -5.20 0.08 4.91
CA ASN A 67 -6.64 -0.16 4.85
C ASN A 67 -7.31 0.65 3.73
N CYS A 68 -6.87 1.88 3.47
CA CYS A 68 -7.33 2.68 2.33
C CYS A 68 -6.96 2.05 0.99
N LEU A 69 -5.74 1.52 0.86
CA LEU A 69 -5.32 0.77 -0.33
C LEU A 69 -6.19 -0.48 -0.56
N TRP A 70 -6.58 -1.17 0.50
CA TRP A 70 -7.51 -2.30 0.39
C TRP A 70 -8.86 -1.86 -0.19
N VAL A 71 -9.42 -0.73 0.28
CA VAL A 71 -10.65 -0.16 -0.29
C VAL A 71 -10.48 0.16 -1.77
N SER A 72 -9.42 0.85 -2.16
CA SER A 72 -9.13 1.16 -3.57
C SER A 72 -9.00 -0.10 -4.42
N SER A 73 -8.40 -1.17 -3.88
CA SER A 73 -8.28 -2.46 -4.56
C SER A 73 -9.63 -3.13 -4.79
N LEU A 74 -10.54 -3.08 -3.81
CA LEU A 74 -11.91 -3.59 -3.95
C LEU A 74 -12.70 -2.81 -5.01
N VAL A 75 -12.55 -1.49 -5.06
CA VAL A 75 -13.17 -0.65 -6.09
C VAL A 75 -12.62 -1.00 -7.47
N SER A 76 -11.31 -1.16 -7.60
CA SER A 76 -10.67 -1.57 -8.85
C SER A 76 -11.12 -2.96 -9.30
N LEU A 77 -11.24 -3.91 -8.35
CA LEU A 77 -11.72 -5.26 -8.63
C LEU A 77 -13.17 -5.25 -9.11
N ASN A 78 -14.02 -4.39 -8.55
CA ASN A 78 -15.41 -4.22 -9.00
C ASN A 78 -15.50 -3.73 -10.45
N SER A 79 -14.53 -2.97 -10.94
CA SER A 79 -14.53 -2.50 -12.34
C SER A 79 -14.28 -3.63 -13.34
N VAL A 80 -13.58 -4.68 -12.92
CA VAL A 80 -13.24 -5.87 -13.75
C VAL A 80 -14.27 -7.01 -13.55
N LEU A 81 -14.74 -7.17 -12.31
CA LEU A 81 -15.71 -8.21 -11.91
C LEU A 81 -16.94 -7.55 -11.29
N PRO A 82 -17.77 -6.86 -12.08
CA PRO A 82 -19.01 -6.26 -11.60
C PRO A 82 -19.96 -7.38 -11.14
N ASN A 83 -20.81 -7.10 -10.18
CA ASN A 83 -21.80 -8.02 -9.60
C ASN A 83 -21.31 -9.03 -8.55
N GLU A 84 -20.03 -9.06 -8.22
CA GLU A 84 -19.49 -9.89 -7.12
C GLU A 84 -19.61 -9.21 -5.74
N GLY A 85 -20.23 -8.06 -5.68
CA GLY A 85 -20.46 -7.32 -4.42
C GLY A 85 -19.23 -6.60 -3.86
N TYR A 86 -18.16 -6.47 -4.63
CA TYR A 86 -16.92 -5.83 -4.18
C TYR A 86 -17.10 -4.35 -3.84
N LEU A 87 -17.91 -3.62 -4.60
CA LEU A 87 -18.18 -2.21 -4.31
C LEU A 87 -18.88 -2.05 -2.95
N LYS A 88 -19.85 -2.91 -2.65
CA LYS A 88 -20.53 -2.90 -1.34
C LYS A 88 -19.58 -3.28 -0.20
N GLN A 89 -18.66 -4.20 -0.44
CA GLN A 89 -17.60 -4.51 0.53
C GLN A 89 -16.68 -3.32 0.76
N ALA A 90 -16.28 -2.60 -0.31
CA ALA A 90 -15.45 -1.39 -0.22
C ALA A 90 -16.13 -0.30 0.63
N GLU A 91 -17.42 -0.02 0.39
CA GLU A 91 -18.20 0.95 1.18
C GLU A 91 -18.27 0.54 2.66
N ASN A 92 -18.64 -0.71 2.95
CA ASN A 92 -18.73 -1.22 4.32
C ASN A 92 -17.36 -1.17 5.04
N PHE A 93 -16.29 -1.40 4.30
CA PHE A 93 -14.93 -1.34 4.85
C PHE A 93 -14.53 0.11 5.13
N TYR A 94 -14.84 1.03 4.22
CA TYR A 94 -14.60 2.46 4.44
C TYR A 94 -15.36 3.02 5.64
N GLU A 95 -16.62 2.62 5.86
CA GLU A 95 -17.38 3.03 7.07
C GLU A 95 -16.66 2.65 8.37
N LYS A 96 -15.99 1.47 8.40
CA LYS A 96 -15.18 1.06 9.54
C LYS A 96 -13.91 1.90 9.66
N ILE A 97 -13.26 2.24 8.54
CA ILE A 97 -12.10 3.13 8.53
C ILE A 97 -12.49 4.50 9.08
N GLU A 98 -13.56 5.10 8.58
CA GLU A 98 -14.04 6.41 9.00
C GLU A 98 -14.30 6.44 10.50
N LYS A 99 -15.02 5.44 11.02
CA LYS A 99 -15.33 5.33 12.45
C LYS A 99 -14.09 5.19 13.32
N ASN A 100 -13.12 4.41 12.91
CA ASN A 100 -12.02 3.99 13.76
C ASN A 100 -10.77 4.90 13.65
N PHE A 101 -10.53 5.50 12.49
CA PHE A 101 -9.32 6.29 12.22
C PHE A 101 -9.58 7.78 11.99
N CYS A 102 -10.82 8.19 11.68
CA CYS A 102 -11.11 9.54 11.22
C CYS A 102 -12.13 10.28 12.10
N SER A 103 -12.41 9.83 13.33
CA SER A 103 -13.51 10.36 14.16
C SER A 103 -13.30 11.80 14.61
N LYS A 104 -12.14 12.17 15.14
CA LYS A 104 -11.77 13.55 15.56
C LYS A 104 -10.52 14.04 14.83
N ASN A 105 -9.52 13.18 14.73
CA ASN A 105 -8.28 13.40 14.00
C ASN A 105 -8.01 12.14 13.17
N ILE A 106 -7.15 12.26 12.18
CA ILE A 106 -6.62 11.12 11.45
C ILE A 106 -5.47 10.53 12.25
N PHE A 107 -5.49 9.21 12.44
CA PHE A 107 -4.46 8.44 13.12
C PHE A 107 -3.89 7.39 12.18
N HIS A 108 -2.57 7.21 12.21
CA HIS A 108 -1.90 6.15 11.45
C HIS A 108 -2.30 4.76 11.96
N SER A 109 -2.35 4.58 13.27
CA SER A 109 -2.78 3.33 13.91
C SER A 109 -3.58 3.59 15.19
N TYR A 110 -4.30 2.57 15.69
CA TYR A 110 -5.12 2.71 16.90
C TYR A 110 -4.34 3.07 18.18
N SER A 111 -3.04 2.79 18.20
CA SER A 111 -2.19 3.00 19.37
C SER A 111 -1.43 4.32 19.35
N GLU A 112 -1.53 5.12 18.28
CA GLU A 112 -0.66 6.26 18.05
C GLU A 112 -1.47 7.52 17.72
N ASN A 113 -1.18 8.63 18.41
CA ASN A 113 -1.77 9.95 18.16
C ASN A 113 -0.98 10.74 17.10
N ILE A 114 -0.50 10.05 16.08
CA ILE A 114 0.27 10.63 14.97
C ILE A 114 -0.37 10.25 13.65
N SER A 115 -0.17 11.10 12.65
CA SER A 115 -0.49 10.81 11.25
C SER A 115 0.69 11.21 10.37
N PHE A 116 0.78 10.56 9.23
CA PHE A 116 1.77 10.81 8.18
C PHE A 116 1.06 11.26 6.90
N ILE A 117 1.82 11.83 5.98
CA ILE A 117 1.26 12.23 4.68
C ILE A 117 0.70 11.03 3.91
N GLU A 118 1.25 9.84 4.07
CA GLU A 118 0.78 8.59 3.47
C GLU A 118 -0.67 8.29 3.86
N ASP A 119 -1.03 8.50 5.13
CA ASP A 119 -2.40 8.31 5.63
C ASP A 119 -3.40 9.18 4.88
N TYR A 120 -3.05 10.45 4.68
CA TYR A 120 -3.89 11.38 3.93
C TYR A 120 -3.92 11.07 2.44
N ALA A 121 -2.77 10.77 1.85
CA ALA A 121 -2.66 10.49 0.42
C ALA A 121 -3.55 9.31 0.01
N TYR A 122 -3.45 8.20 0.72
CA TYR A 122 -4.25 7.01 0.42
C TYR A 122 -5.71 7.12 0.87
N LEU A 123 -6.01 7.85 1.95
CA LEU A 123 -7.39 8.15 2.35
C LEU A 123 -8.10 8.97 1.28
N ILE A 124 -7.46 10.02 0.77
CA ILE A 124 -8.03 10.86 -0.30
C ILE A 124 -8.22 10.04 -1.58
N GLN A 125 -7.23 9.22 -1.94
CA GLN A 125 -7.32 8.34 -3.10
C GLN A 125 -8.52 7.39 -3.00
N CYS A 126 -8.67 6.66 -1.90
CA CYS A 126 -9.77 5.70 -1.78
C CYS A 126 -11.14 6.38 -1.75
N LEU A 127 -11.24 7.58 -1.19
CA LEU A 127 -12.46 8.39 -1.24
C LEU A 127 -12.81 8.83 -2.67
N LEU A 128 -11.81 9.21 -3.45
CA LEU A 128 -12.02 9.55 -4.86
C LEU A 128 -12.43 8.32 -5.67
N ASP A 129 -11.81 7.17 -5.41
CA ASP A 129 -12.16 5.91 -6.06
C ASP A 129 -13.60 5.48 -5.74
N LEU A 130 -14.02 5.59 -4.48
CA LEU A 130 -15.42 5.39 -4.07
C LEU A 130 -16.36 6.41 -4.71
N SER A 131 -15.97 7.69 -4.75
CA SER A 131 -16.79 8.73 -5.38
C SER A 131 -17.06 8.44 -6.85
N ASP A 132 -16.01 8.08 -7.60
CA ASP A 132 -16.11 7.83 -9.03
C ASP A 132 -16.92 6.56 -9.35
N SER A 133 -16.86 5.54 -8.47
CA SER A 133 -17.58 4.27 -8.66
C SER A 133 -19.02 4.27 -8.14
N THR A 134 -19.31 5.05 -7.09
CA THR A 134 -20.67 5.11 -6.50
C THR A 134 -21.47 6.30 -6.96
N MET A 135 -20.82 7.30 -7.57
CA MET A 135 -21.39 8.62 -7.90
C MET A 135 -21.94 9.36 -6.68
N ASN A 136 -21.53 8.96 -5.45
CA ASN A 136 -21.97 9.58 -4.22
C ASN A 136 -21.06 10.77 -3.85
N PRO A 137 -21.58 12.02 -3.87
CA PRO A 137 -20.78 13.21 -3.66
C PRO A 137 -20.18 13.32 -2.25
N LYS A 138 -20.70 12.58 -1.26
CA LYS A 138 -20.17 12.58 0.10
C LYS A 138 -18.67 12.25 0.15
N TYR A 139 -18.25 11.29 -0.66
CA TYR A 139 -16.85 10.86 -0.70
C TYR A 139 -15.93 11.95 -1.26
N ARG A 140 -16.36 12.63 -2.32
CA ARG A 140 -15.58 13.73 -2.92
C ARG A 140 -15.49 14.94 -1.99
N ILE A 141 -16.56 15.25 -1.26
CA ILE A 141 -16.58 16.31 -0.24
C ILE A 141 -15.58 15.98 0.88
N SER A 142 -15.58 14.74 1.38
CA SER A 142 -14.64 14.28 2.40
C SER A 142 -13.19 14.27 1.87
N ALA A 143 -12.95 13.82 0.63
CA ALA A 143 -11.65 13.87 -0.01
C ALA A 143 -11.09 15.28 -0.08
N LYS A 144 -11.91 16.27 -0.47
CA LYS A 144 -11.50 17.67 -0.51
C LYS A 144 -11.15 18.20 0.88
N LYS A 145 -11.97 17.93 1.89
CA LYS A 145 -11.70 18.30 3.29
C LYS A 145 -10.33 17.76 3.74
N TYR A 146 -10.06 16.47 3.54
CA TYR A 146 -8.78 15.88 3.93
C TYR A 146 -7.60 16.38 3.10
N CYS A 147 -7.82 16.76 1.85
CA CYS A 147 -6.81 17.39 1.02
C CYS A 147 -6.42 18.78 1.58
N ASP A 148 -7.38 19.61 1.96
CA ASP A 148 -7.14 20.90 2.61
C ASP A 148 -6.38 20.73 3.96
N GLU A 149 -6.73 19.71 4.74
CA GLU A 149 -6.02 19.37 5.98
C GLU A 149 -4.58 18.92 5.71
N ALA A 150 -4.36 18.08 4.70
CA ALA A 150 -3.02 17.61 4.32
C ALA A 150 -2.11 18.77 3.90
N ILE A 151 -2.64 19.69 3.09
CA ILE A 151 -1.90 20.91 2.69
C ILE A 151 -1.48 21.71 3.92
N LYS A 152 -2.39 21.93 4.85
CA LYS A 152 -2.12 22.70 6.07
C LYS A 152 -1.05 22.04 6.95
N LYS A 153 -1.09 20.70 7.09
CA LYS A 153 -0.25 19.95 8.02
C LYS A 153 1.13 19.60 7.44
N PHE A 154 1.20 19.23 6.17
CA PHE A 154 2.39 18.59 5.60
C PHE A 154 3.03 19.36 4.43
N TYR A 155 2.29 20.22 3.72
CA TYR A 155 2.82 20.86 2.52
C TYR A 155 3.82 21.96 2.84
N ASP A 156 5.05 21.83 2.34
CA ASP A 156 6.07 22.86 2.41
C ASP A 156 5.89 23.84 1.25
N GLY A 157 5.38 25.02 1.56
CA GLY A 157 5.13 26.07 0.56
C GLY A 157 6.40 26.66 -0.06
N ASN A 158 7.59 26.50 0.55
CA ASN A 158 8.86 26.97 -0.01
C ASN A 158 9.39 25.99 -1.05
N ASN A 159 9.40 24.70 -0.70
CA ASN A 159 9.92 23.64 -1.56
C ASN A 159 8.83 23.01 -2.45
N LYS A 160 7.57 23.40 -2.28
CA LYS A 160 6.41 22.94 -3.08
C LYS A 160 6.25 21.41 -3.07
N ILE A 161 6.42 20.79 -1.90
CA ILE A 161 6.41 19.35 -1.71
C ILE A 161 5.86 18.98 -0.33
N PHE A 162 5.31 17.79 -0.19
CA PHE A 162 4.85 17.28 1.10
C PHE A 162 5.99 16.66 1.90
N GLN A 163 6.07 17.04 3.18
CA GLN A 163 6.93 16.41 4.18
C GLN A 163 6.23 15.20 4.77
N LYS A 164 6.99 14.21 5.24
CA LYS A 164 6.44 12.98 5.82
C LYS A 164 5.64 13.23 7.09
N ASN A 165 6.16 14.08 7.97
CA ASN A 165 5.61 14.36 9.29
C ASN A 165 4.90 15.71 9.33
N GLU A 166 3.93 15.87 10.25
CA GLU A 166 3.25 17.14 10.50
C GLU A 166 4.23 18.25 10.89
N LYS A 167 3.95 19.48 10.48
CA LYS A 167 4.70 20.68 10.90
C LYS A 167 4.47 20.94 12.39
N ARG A 168 5.45 20.69 13.24
CA ARG A 168 5.41 21.03 14.67
C ARG A 168 6.37 22.17 14.98
N LYS A 169 6.02 23.05 15.96
CA LYS A 169 6.80 24.26 16.29
C LYS A 169 8.21 23.97 16.83
N ASN A 170 8.45 22.83 17.44
CA ASN A 170 9.71 22.44 18.07
C ASN A 170 10.24 21.13 17.48
N ASP A 171 10.10 20.96 16.18
CA ASP A 171 10.39 19.70 15.54
C ASP A 171 11.87 19.55 15.16
N ILE A 172 12.22 18.31 14.93
CA ILE A 172 13.53 17.82 14.54
C ILE A 172 14.11 18.68 13.40
N PHE A 173 15.40 18.93 13.46
CA PHE A 173 16.17 19.73 12.50
C PHE A 173 15.98 19.26 11.04
N MET A 174 15.77 17.98 10.83
CA MET A 174 15.56 17.41 9.51
C MET A 174 14.10 17.00 9.31
N LYS A 175 13.48 17.51 8.23
CA LYS A 175 12.11 17.15 7.82
C LYS A 175 12.19 16.15 6.66
N PRO A 176 11.92 14.87 6.89
CA PRO A 176 12.03 13.87 5.85
C PRO A 176 11.00 14.11 4.76
N ILE A 177 11.45 14.03 3.52
CA ILE A 177 10.63 14.02 2.32
C ILE A 177 10.76 12.64 1.70
N ASP A 178 9.64 11.97 1.52
CA ASP A 178 9.61 10.67 0.84
C ASP A 178 9.19 10.87 -0.62
N ILE A 179 10.13 10.61 -1.52
CA ILE A 179 9.95 10.74 -2.97
C ILE A 179 10.18 9.42 -3.70
N SER A 180 10.68 8.42 -3.01
CA SER A 180 11.01 7.12 -3.61
C SER A 180 9.90 6.11 -3.37
N ASP A 181 9.60 5.35 -4.42
CA ASP A 181 8.74 4.19 -4.30
C ASP A 181 9.51 3.05 -3.63
N ASN A 182 8.97 2.55 -2.54
CA ASN A 182 9.48 1.35 -1.86
C ASN A 182 8.49 0.19 -2.06
N THR A 183 7.94 -0.32 -0.96
CA THR A 183 6.87 -1.32 -1.00
C THR A 183 5.57 -0.74 -1.58
N LEU A 184 5.36 0.55 -1.38
CA LEU A 184 4.19 1.31 -1.85
C LEU A 184 4.64 2.53 -2.67
N PRO A 185 3.75 3.06 -3.54
CA PRO A 185 3.96 4.34 -4.18
C PRO A 185 4.21 5.46 -3.17
N ASN A 186 5.10 6.38 -3.46
CA ASN A 186 5.36 7.49 -2.54
C ASN A 186 4.16 8.45 -2.46
N ALA A 187 3.94 9.00 -1.26
CA ALA A 187 2.79 9.86 -0.97
C ALA A 187 2.74 11.12 -1.83
N ASN A 188 3.87 11.71 -2.20
CA ASN A 188 3.91 12.89 -3.06
C ASN A 188 3.35 12.62 -4.45
N SER A 189 3.63 11.46 -5.03
CA SER A 189 3.06 11.04 -6.32
C SER A 189 1.55 10.83 -6.22
N ILE A 190 1.09 10.18 -5.16
CA ILE A 190 -0.35 9.98 -4.91
C ILE A 190 -1.06 11.33 -4.69
N MET A 191 -0.46 12.25 -3.94
CA MET A 191 -1.02 13.60 -3.76
C MET A 191 -1.09 14.40 -5.05
N LEU A 192 -0.13 14.24 -5.96
CA LEU A 192 -0.19 14.86 -7.30
C LEU A 192 -1.40 14.38 -8.10
N ILE A 193 -1.65 13.05 -8.09
CA ILE A 193 -2.84 12.46 -8.72
C ILE A 193 -4.11 12.99 -8.04
N ASN A 194 -4.13 13.03 -6.71
CA ASN A 194 -5.27 13.52 -5.93
C ASN A 194 -5.57 15.00 -6.22
N PHE A 195 -4.55 15.85 -6.31
CA PHE A 195 -4.70 17.25 -6.69
C PHE A 195 -5.35 17.39 -8.08
N SER A 196 -4.86 16.62 -9.06
CA SER A 196 -5.42 16.63 -10.41
C SER A 196 -6.89 16.21 -10.42
N ARG A 197 -7.24 15.13 -9.70
CA ARG A 197 -8.62 14.64 -9.61
C ARG A 197 -9.57 15.60 -8.88
N LEU A 198 -9.06 16.34 -7.88
CA LEU A 198 -9.84 17.33 -7.13
C LEU A 198 -9.93 18.70 -7.77
N GLY A 199 -9.09 18.98 -8.78
CA GLY A 199 -9.04 20.27 -9.45
C GLY A 199 -8.17 21.33 -8.75
N PHE A 200 -7.22 20.89 -7.90
CA PHE A 200 -6.19 21.76 -7.30
C PHE A 200 -5.05 22.00 -8.28
N ILE A 201 -5.34 22.70 -9.38
CA ILE A 201 -4.46 22.77 -10.55
C ILE A 201 -3.13 23.47 -10.26
N ASP A 202 -3.15 24.56 -9.48
CA ASP A 202 -1.93 25.30 -9.17
C ASP A 202 -1.00 24.46 -8.25
N GLN A 203 -1.55 23.80 -7.23
CA GLN A 203 -0.80 22.92 -6.37
C GLN A 203 -0.28 21.69 -7.13
N ALA A 204 -1.06 21.15 -8.06
CA ALA A 204 -0.61 20.05 -8.91
C ALA A 204 0.58 20.48 -9.78
N LYS A 205 0.53 21.66 -10.40
CA LYS A 205 1.65 22.21 -11.19
C LYS A 205 2.90 22.43 -10.33
N GLU A 206 2.76 23.05 -9.17
CA GLU A 206 3.87 23.28 -8.24
C GLU A 206 4.53 21.96 -7.79
N LEU A 207 3.73 21.00 -7.39
CA LEU A 207 4.21 19.68 -6.94
C LEU A 207 4.86 18.89 -8.09
N SER A 208 4.30 18.97 -9.32
CA SER A 208 4.86 18.30 -10.49
C SER A 208 6.25 18.83 -10.85
N VAL A 209 6.45 20.16 -10.78
CA VAL A 209 7.76 20.77 -11.01
C VAL A 209 8.78 20.31 -9.98
N SER A 210 8.39 20.26 -8.68
CA SER A 210 9.26 19.77 -7.62
C SER A 210 9.64 18.30 -7.81
N LEU A 211 8.68 17.43 -8.11
CA LEU A 211 8.92 16.00 -8.36
C LEU A 211 9.79 15.78 -9.61
N ASN A 212 9.59 16.55 -10.66
CA ASN A 212 10.41 16.46 -11.88
C ASN A 212 11.89 16.78 -11.61
N GLY A 213 12.18 17.70 -10.68
CA GLY A 213 13.55 17.97 -10.24
C GLY A 213 14.24 16.74 -9.64
N TYR A 214 13.53 15.98 -8.84
CA TYR A 214 14.04 14.73 -8.25
C TYR A 214 14.13 13.57 -9.25
N LEU A 215 13.21 13.49 -10.20
CA LEU A 215 13.19 12.43 -11.23
C LEU A 215 14.49 12.37 -12.04
N ASN A 216 15.11 13.49 -12.32
CA ASN A 216 16.39 13.53 -13.04
C ASN A 216 17.52 12.80 -12.30
N ILE A 217 17.41 12.67 -10.96
CA ILE A 217 18.40 12.03 -10.10
C ILE A 217 17.97 10.59 -9.74
N TYR A 218 16.69 10.38 -9.43
CA TYR A 218 16.18 9.16 -8.80
C TYR A 218 15.17 8.40 -9.65
N LYS A 219 15.16 8.58 -10.98
CA LYS A 219 14.13 8.06 -11.90
C LYS A 219 13.76 6.57 -11.71
N ASN A 220 14.74 5.72 -11.40
CA ASN A 220 14.52 4.28 -11.21
C ASN A 220 13.74 3.94 -9.92
N PHE A 221 13.65 4.88 -9.00
CA PHE A 221 12.98 4.73 -7.71
C PHE A 221 11.70 5.58 -7.61
N MET A 222 11.27 6.21 -8.71
CA MET A 222 10.14 7.14 -8.73
C MET A 222 9.14 6.82 -9.86
N VAL A 223 8.84 5.53 -10.04
CA VAL A 223 7.93 5.06 -11.11
C VAL A 223 6.53 5.64 -10.94
N SER A 224 6.05 5.76 -9.71
CA SER A 224 4.75 6.36 -9.41
C SER A 224 4.70 7.84 -9.77
N SER A 225 5.82 8.57 -9.61
CA SER A 225 5.91 9.97 -10.04
C SER A 225 5.84 10.09 -11.55
N LEU A 226 6.51 9.19 -12.29
CA LEU A 226 6.41 9.16 -13.77
C LEU A 226 4.98 8.89 -14.25
N LYS A 227 4.21 8.09 -13.52
CA LYS A 227 2.80 7.84 -13.82
C LYS A 227 1.90 9.02 -13.48
N ALA A 228 2.28 9.83 -12.51
CA ALA A 228 1.50 10.96 -12.00
C ALA A 228 1.72 12.26 -12.81
N LEU A 229 2.90 12.41 -13.45
CA LEU A 229 3.28 13.53 -14.32
C LEU A 229 2.68 13.38 -15.72
#